data_78fd523b81448d0d5b51ec3914a3368d
#
_entry.id   78fd523b81448d0d5b51ec3914a3368d
#
_cell.length_a   1.000
_cell.length_b   1.000
_cell.length_c   1.000
_cell.angle_alpha   90.00
_cell.angle_beta   90.00
_cell.angle_gamma   90.00
#
_symmetry.space_group_name_H-M   'P 1'
#
loop_
_entity.id
_entity.type
_entity.pdbx_description
1 polymer ?
#
loop_
_entity_poly.entity_id
_entity_poly.type
_entity_poly.pdbx_seq_one_letter_code
_entity_poly.pdbx_strand_id
1 'polypeptide(L)'
;NFAYHVSQFGFDSRVVSAVGKDELGDEILNVFNEKKLKTQIEQVDYPTGTVQVTLDNEGVPCYEIKEGVAWDNIPFTDELKRLALSTRAVCFGSLAQRNEVSRATINRFLDTMPDIDGQLKIFDINLRQDFYTKEVLRESFRRCNILKINDEELVTISRMFGYPGIDLQ
;
A
#
# COMPACT_ATOMS: atom_id res chain seq x y z
N ASN A 1 6.78 7.41 -0.42
CA ASN A 1 6.85 8.66 0.37
C ASN A 1 6.94 8.38 1.89
N PHE A 2 6.02 7.59 2.50
CA PHE A 2 6.00 7.36 3.95
C PHE A 2 7.36 6.82 4.47
N ALA A 3 7.84 5.70 3.95
CA ALA A 3 9.12 5.11 4.38
C ALA A 3 10.31 6.07 4.18
N TYR A 4 10.33 6.82 3.07
CA TYR A 4 11.37 7.81 2.81
C TYR A 4 11.39 8.90 3.88
N HIS A 5 10.24 9.50 4.20
CA HIS A 5 10.19 10.52 5.23
C HIS A 5 10.54 10.00 6.63
N VAL A 6 10.09 8.78 6.96
CA VAL A 6 10.48 8.14 8.23
C VAL A 6 11.99 7.91 8.31
N SER A 7 12.63 7.53 7.21
CA SER A 7 14.11 7.38 7.16
C SER A 7 14.84 8.72 7.37
N GLN A 8 14.27 9.84 6.90
CA GLN A 8 14.87 11.17 7.10
C GLN A 8 14.87 11.62 8.57
N PHE A 9 13.97 11.04 9.39
CA PHE A 9 13.98 11.22 10.85
C PHE A 9 14.94 10.27 11.58
N GLY A 10 15.76 9.50 10.85
CA GLY A 10 16.77 8.60 11.41
C GLY A 10 16.24 7.24 11.85
N PHE A 11 14.99 6.88 11.52
CA PHE A 11 14.44 5.56 11.81
C PHE A 11 14.79 4.53 10.73
N ASP A 12 14.94 3.27 11.13
CA ASP A 12 15.08 2.15 10.20
C ASP A 12 13.72 1.86 9.54
N SER A 13 13.55 2.36 8.35
CA SER A 13 12.34 2.17 7.56
C SER A 13 12.61 1.43 6.26
N ARG A 14 11.64 0.68 5.77
CA ARG A 14 11.74 -0.10 4.54
C ARG A 14 10.49 0.02 3.69
N VAL A 15 10.69 -0.02 2.38
CA VAL A 15 9.61 -0.19 1.41
C VAL A 15 9.45 -1.67 1.12
N VAL A 16 8.22 -2.18 1.25
CA VAL A 16 7.86 -3.54 0.85
C VAL A 16 7.03 -3.46 -0.41
N SER A 17 7.46 -4.15 -1.47
CA SER A 17 6.75 -4.17 -2.76
C SER A 17 7.26 -5.33 -3.63
N ALA A 18 6.82 -5.37 -4.89
CA ALA A 18 7.43 -6.18 -5.93
C ALA A 18 7.57 -5.36 -7.23
N VAL A 19 8.60 -5.67 -8.02
CA VAL A 19 8.83 -5.12 -9.36
C VAL A 19 9.02 -6.27 -10.34
N GLY A 20 8.89 -5.99 -11.63
CA GLY A 20 9.17 -6.95 -12.70
C GLY A 20 10.67 -7.21 -12.87
N LYS A 21 10.99 -8.28 -13.56
CA LYS A 21 12.33 -8.56 -14.09
C LYS A 21 12.50 -7.83 -15.43
N ASP A 22 12.36 -6.52 -15.41
CA ASP A 22 12.37 -5.64 -16.57
C ASP A 22 13.17 -4.35 -16.27
N GLU A 23 13.44 -3.55 -17.31
CA GLU A 23 14.22 -2.32 -17.21
C GLU A 23 13.63 -1.32 -16.21
N LEU A 24 12.29 -1.20 -16.13
CA LEU A 24 11.62 -0.32 -15.17
C LEU A 24 11.80 -0.80 -13.74
N GLY A 25 11.79 -2.10 -13.52
CA GLY A 25 12.07 -2.70 -12.21
C GLY A 25 13.50 -2.40 -11.75
N ASP A 26 14.47 -2.56 -12.65
CA ASP A 26 15.86 -2.26 -12.36
C ASP A 26 16.07 -0.75 -12.10
N GLU A 27 15.40 0.13 -12.85
CA GLU A 27 15.44 1.57 -12.62
C GLU A 27 14.90 1.93 -11.23
N ILE A 28 13.77 1.36 -10.82
CA ILE A 28 13.19 1.58 -9.49
C ILE A 28 14.16 1.16 -8.38
N LEU A 29 14.78 -0.02 -8.51
CA LEU A 29 15.74 -0.51 -7.52
C LEU A 29 16.98 0.39 -7.43
N ASN A 30 17.47 0.88 -8.57
CA ASN A 30 18.58 1.83 -8.62
C ASN A 30 18.26 3.16 -7.93
N VAL A 31 17.07 3.73 -8.18
CA VAL A 31 16.61 4.97 -7.52
C VAL A 31 16.51 4.80 -6.01
N PHE A 32 16.02 3.67 -5.52
CA PHE A 32 15.99 3.41 -4.07
C PHE A 32 17.39 3.29 -3.48
N ASN A 33 18.32 2.66 -4.19
CA ASN A 33 19.71 2.54 -3.75
C ASN A 33 20.41 3.91 -3.71
N GLU A 34 20.24 4.75 -4.73
CA GLU A 34 20.75 6.13 -4.76
C GLU A 34 20.24 6.96 -3.59
N LYS A 35 18.94 6.82 -3.28
CA LYS A 35 18.31 7.48 -2.12
C LYS A 35 18.68 6.86 -0.78
N LYS A 36 19.47 5.78 -0.76
CA LYS A 36 19.82 5.01 0.45
C LYS A 36 18.61 4.55 1.25
N LEU A 37 17.49 4.31 0.56
CA LEU A 37 16.26 3.82 1.17
C LEU A 37 16.30 2.29 1.20
N LYS A 38 16.18 1.72 2.38
CA LYS A 38 16.13 0.27 2.53
C LYS A 38 14.83 -0.28 1.94
N THR A 39 14.93 -1.42 1.29
CA THR A 39 13.81 -2.07 0.61
C THR A 39 13.72 -3.55 0.97
N GLN A 40 12.52 -4.10 0.88
CA GLN A 40 12.22 -5.51 0.79
C GLN A 40 11.35 -5.66 -0.47
N ILE A 41 11.99 -5.61 -1.63
CA ILE A 41 11.32 -5.64 -2.93
C ILE A 41 11.73 -6.92 -3.64
N GLU A 42 10.73 -7.71 -4.00
CA GLU A 42 10.93 -8.95 -4.75
C GLU A 42 10.82 -8.68 -6.27
N GLN A 43 11.69 -9.31 -7.07
CA GLN A 43 11.52 -9.33 -8.52
C GLN A 43 10.69 -10.55 -8.91
N VAL A 44 9.55 -10.32 -9.56
CA VAL A 44 8.57 -11.36 -9.93
C VAL A 44 8.38 -11.44 -11.43
N ASP A 45 7.75 -12.53 -11.92
CA ASP A 45 7.49 -12.76 -13.35
C ASP A 45 6.20 -12.05 -13.82
N TYR A 46 6.02 -10.81 -13.39
CA TYR A 46 4.97 -9.89 -13.80
C TYR A 46 5.59 -8.55 -14.17
N PRO A 47 5.01 -7.78 -15.10
CA PRO A 47 5.58 -6.50 -15.50
C PRO A 47 5.59 -5.50 -14.33
N THR A 48 6.59 -4.63 -14.30
CA THR A 48 6.64 -3.52 -13.36
C THR A 48 5.40 -2.64 -13.53
N GLY A 49 4.78 -2.26 -12.40
CA GLY A 49 3.57 -1.46 -12.40
C GLY A 49 3.77 -0.05 -12.93
N THR A 50 2.91 0.35 -13.85
CA THR A 50 2.90 1.68 -14.45
C THR A 50 1.55 2.36 -14.30
N VAL A 51 1.57 3.69 -14.31
CA VAL A 51 0.38 4.52 -14.43
C VAL A 51 0.47 5.28 -15.75
N GLN A 52 -0.52 5.09 -16.62
CA GLN A 52 -0.63 5.86 -17.85
C GLN A 52 -1.39 7.14 -17.55
N VAL A 53 -0.85 8.26 -18.04
CA VAL A 53 -1.49 9.57 -17.92
C VAL A 53 -1.89 10.01 -19.32
N THR A 54 -3.16 10.21 -19.53
CA THR A 54 -3.73 10.80 -20.76
C THR A 54 -4.42 12.11 -20.40
N LEU A 55 -4.54 13.00 -21.38
CA LEU A 55 -5.35 14.21 -21.19
C LEU A 55 -6.69 13.99 -21.87
N ASP A 56 -7.76 14.40 -21.23
CA ASP A 56 -9.07 14.45 -21.84
C ASP A 56 -9.19 15.65 -22.82
N ASN A 57 -10.38 15.83 -23.41
CA ASN A 57 -10.64 16.91 -24.37
C ASN A 57 -10.58 18.31 -23.76
N GLU A 58 -10.58 18.43 -22.43
CA GLU A 58 -10.49 19.67 -21.67
C GLU A 58 -9.08 19.89 -21.10
N GLY A 59 -8.14 18.97 -21.37
CA GLY A 59 -6.77 18.99 -20.89
C GLY A 59 -6.62 18.49 -19.43
N VAL A 60 -7.64 17.84 -18.87
CA VAL A 60 -7.59 17.28 -17.52
C VAL A 60 -6.88 15.93 -17.55
N PRO A 61 -5.90 15.67 -16.65
CA PRO A 61 -5.21 14.39 -16.60
C PRO A 61 -6.12 13.25 -16.16
N CYS A 62 -6.19 12.22 -16.99
CA CYS A 62 -6.81 10.92 -16.67
C CYS A 62 -5.72 9.91 -16.34
N TYR A 63 -5.86 9.22 -15.24
CA TYR A 63 -4.89 8.24 -14.76
C TYR A 63 -5.43 6.83 -14.92
N GLU A 64 -4.69 5.97 -15.60
CA GLU A 64 -4.98 4.54 -15.70
C GLU A 64 -3.92 3.75 -14.95
N ILE A 65 -4.31 3.12 -13.84
CA ILE A 65 -3.44 2.25 -13.04
C ILE A 65 -3.53 0.83 -13.61
N LYS A 66 -2.46 0.35 -14.22
CA LYS A 66 -2.43 -0.99 -14.85
C LYS A 66 -2.62 -2.08 -13.80
N GLU A 67 -3.40 -3.10 -14.19
CA GLU A 67 -3.63 -4.32 -13.39
C GLU A 67 -2.73 -5.47 -13.86
N GLY A 68 -2.63 -6.53 -13.02
CA GLY A 68 -1.82 -7.71 -13.35
C GLY A 68 -0.32 -7.43 -13.35
N VAL A 69 0.12 -6.49 -12.54
CA VAL A 69 1.51 -6.05 -12.44
C VAL A 69 2.22 -6.63 -11.22
N ALA A 70 3.51 -6.40 -11.11
CA ALA A 70 4.37 -6.99 -10.09
C ALA A 70 3.87 -6.73 -8.66
N TRP A 71 3.50 -5.49 -8.31
CA TRP A 71 3.02 -5.18 -6.96
C TRP A 71 1.62 -5.72 -6.62
N ASP A 72 0.89 -6.27 -7.59
CA ASP A 72 -0.31 -7.09 -7.36
C ASP A 72 0.06 -8.50 -6.85
N ASN A 73 1.33 -8.89 -6.98
CA ASN A 73 1.83 -10.25 -6.75
C ASN A 73 3.01 -10.29 -5.77
N ILE A 74 2.95 -9.53 -4.69
CA ILE A 74 3.98 -9.50 -3.63
C ILE A 74 3.97 -10.84 -2.89
N PRO A 75 5.06 -11.65 -2.95
CA PRO A 75 5.12 -12.93 -2.26
C PRO A 75 5.39 -12.74 -0.77
N PHE A 76 4.89 -13.66 0.06
CA PHE A 76 5.24 -13.68 1.49
C PHE A 76 6.45 -14.60 1.71
N THR A 77 7.64 -14.01 1.65
CA THR A 77 8.92 -14.71 1.82
C THR A 77 9.31 -14.88 3.30
N ASP A 78 10.30 -15.73 3.58
CA ASP A 78 10.85 -15.87 4.94
C ASP A 78 11.54 -14.59 5.42
N GLU A 79 12.14 -13.81 4.50
CA GLU A 79 12.68 -12.48 4.76
C GLU A 79 11.58 -11.53 5.21
N LEU A 80 10.46 -11.50 4.49
CA LEU A 80 9.31 -10.66 4.83
C LEU A 80 8.69 -11.07 6.17
N LYS A 81 8.67 -12.38 6.47
CA LYS A 81 8.24 -12.89 7.78
C LYS A 81 9.16 -12.39 8.90
N ARG A 82 10.49 -12.48 8.72
CA ARG A 82 11.46 -11.95 9.71
C ARG A 82 11.29 -10.45 9.91
N LEU A 83 11.06 -9.71 8.83
CA LEU A 83 10.78 -8.27 8.89
C LEU A 83 9.53 -8.01 9.72
N ALA A 84 8.43 -8.72 9.46
CA ALA A 84 7.17 -8.56 10.19
C ALA A 84 7.36 -8.75 11.71
N LEU A 85 8.11 -9.80 12.13
CA LEU A 85 8.39 -10.10 13.54
C LEU A 85 9.18 -8.99 14.27
N SER A 86 9.95 -8.17 13.53
CA SER A 86 10.73 -7.06 14.10
C SER A 86 10.09 -5.68 13.86
N THR A 87 8.97 -5.62 13.16
CA THR A 87 8.31 -4.35 12.78
C THR A 87 7.50 -3.78 13.94
N ARG A 88 7.76 -2.53 14.29
CA ARG A 88 7.00 -1.77 15.29
C ARG A 88 5.96 -0.83 14.69
N ALA A 89 6.17 -0.39 13.47
CA ALA A 89 5.25 0.49 12.75
C ALA A 89 5.12 0.04 11.30
N VAL A 90 3.91 -0.04 10.79
CA VAL A 90 3.59 -0.32 9.38
C VAL A 90 2.55 0.65 8.86
N CYS A 91 2.74 1.11 7.63
CA CYS A 91 1.72 1.86 6.89
C CYS A 91 1.34 1.04 5.66
N PHE A 92 0.05 0.81 5.47
CA PHE A 92 -0.51 0.06 4.35
C PHE A 92 -1.78 0.73 3.82
N GLY A 93 -2.14 0.48 2.57
CA GLY A 93 -3.29 1.10 1.91
C GLY A 93 -4.24 0.10 1.29
N SER A 94 -5.33 0.60 0.69
CA SER A 94 -6.33 -0.23 0.03
C SER A 94 -5.88 -0.72 -1.35
N LEU A 95 -5.21 0.12 -2.13
CA LEU A 95 -4.87 -0.16 -3.53
C LEU A 95 -4.01 -1.41 -3.71
N ALA A 96 -2.99 -1.62 -2.87
CA ALA A 96 -2.14 -2.80 -2.93
C ALA A 96 -2.87 -4.11 -2.53
N GLN A 97 -4.11 -4.00 -2.06
CA GLN A 97 -4.95 -5.14 -1.68
C GLN A 97 -6.00 -5.49 -2.75
N ARG A 98 -5.99 -4.83 -3.91
CA ARG A 98 -6.94 -5.11 -4.99
C ARG A 98 -6.81 -6.53 -5.52
N ASN A 99 -5.58 -7.05 -5.62
CA ASN A 99 -5.30 -8.43 -6.00
C ASN A 99 -5.16 -9.33 -4.77
N GLU A 100 -5.63 -10.56 -4.89
CA GLU A 100 -5.68 -11.53 -3.78
C GLU A 100 -4.28 -11.90 -3.25
N VAL A 101 -3.27 -12.02 -4.12
CA VAL A 101 -1.92 -12.43 -3.74
C VAL A 101 -1.28 -11.39 -2.80
N SER A 102 -1.23 -10.14 -3.22
CA SER A 102 -0.68 -9.07 -2.37
C SER A 102 -1.54 -8.81 -1.14
N ARG A 103 -2.87 -8.91 -1.26
CA ARG A 103 -3.77 -8.81 -0.10
C ARG A 103 -3.48 -9.88 0.94
N ALA A 104 -3.31 -11.14 0.53
CA ALA A 104 -2.95 -12.22 1.44
C ALA A 104 -1.60 -11.97 2.12
N THR A 105 -0.62 -11.48 1.37
CA THR A 105 0.71 -11.13 1.90
C THR A 105 0.62 -10.00 2.92
N ILE A 106 -0.11 -8.91 2.62
CA ILE A 106 -0.31 -7.78 3.53
C ILE A 106 -0.99 -8.27 4.83
N ASN A 107 -2.08 -9.01 4.71
CA ASN A 107 -2.80 -9.54 5.87
C ASN A 107 -1.89 -10.44 6.72
N ARG A 108 -1.16 -11.35 6.09
CA ARG A 108 -0.22 -12.24 6.79
C ARG A 108 0.91 -11.46 7.47
N PHE A 109 1.41 -10.39 6.86
CA PHE A 109 2.38 -9.51 7.47
C PHE A 109 1.83 -8.87 8.74
N LEU A 110 0.64 -8.27 8.66
CA LEU A 110 -0.03 -7.62 9.79
C LEU A 110 -0.34 -8.59 10.93
N ASP A 111 -0.75 -9.81 10.59
CA ASP A 111 -1.05 -10.87 11.56
C ASP A 111 0.22 -11.50 12.16
N THR A 112 1.38 -11.39 11.48
CA THR A 112 2.69 -11.88 11.96
C THR A 112 3.39 -10.87 12.87
N MET A 113 3.05 -9.58 12.77
CA MET A 113 3.63 -8.55 13.66
C MET A 113 3.34 -8.88 15.13
N PRO A 114 4.33 -8.68 16.04
CA PRO A 114 4.11 -8.95 17.46
C PRO A 114 3.03 -8.00 18.02
N ASP A 115 2.24 -8.51 18.97
CA ASP A 115 1.29 -7.68 19.73
C ASP A 115 2.01 -7.09 20.94
N ILE A 116 2.55 -5.88 20.78
CA ILE A 116 3.33 -5.18 21.81
C ILE A 116 2.85 -3.74 21.98
N ASP A 117 3.01 -3.20 23.17
CA ASP A 117 2.65 -1.81 23.45
C ASP A 117 3.41 -0.83 22.55
N GLY A 118 2.68 0.16 22.03
CA GLY A 118 3.21 1.19 21.14
C GLY A 118 3.42 0.74 19.70
N GLN A 119 2.91 -0.45 19.32
CA GLN A 119 2.90 -0.87 17.93
C GLN A 119 1.91 -0.02 17.12
N LEU A 120 2.32 0.38 15.91
CA LEU A 120 1.52 1.21 15.03
C LEU A 120 1.18 0.44 13.74
N LYS A 121 -0.10 0.17 13.52
CA LYS A 121 -0.65 -0.36 12.28
C LYS A 121 -1.50 0.73 11.63
N ILE A 122 -0.90 1.50 10.72
CA ILE A 122 -1.48 2.69 10.11
C ILE A 122 -2.12 2.28 8.78
N PHE A 123 -3.44 2.39 8.71
CA PHE A 123 -4.17 2.21 7.46
C PHE A 123 -4.41 3.57 6.80
N ASP A 124 -3.66 3.87 5.74
CA ASP A 124 -3.91 4.99 4.84
C ASP A 124 -4.88 4.51 3.77
N ILE A 125 -6.17 4.86 3.93
CA ILE A 125 -7.24 4.26 3.13
C ILE A 125 -7.05 4.52 1.64
N ASN A 126 -6.72 5.76 1.26
CA ASN A 126 -6.26 6.21 -0.04
C ASN A 126 -6.98 5.53 -1.21
N LEU A 127 -8.31 5.73 -1.29
CA LEU A 127 -9.15 5.13 -2.31
C LEU A 127 -8.71 5.56 -3.72
N ARG A 128 -8.65 4.59 -4.64
CA ARG A 128 -8.31 4.83 -6.04
C ARG A 128 -9.25 4.07 -6.95
N GLN A 129 -9.92 4.80 -7.85
CA GLN A 129 -10.88 4.23 -8.79
C GLN A 129 -11.85 3.27 -8.06
N ASP A 130 -12.08 2.08 -8.62
CA ASP A 130 -12.92 1.04 -8.01
C ASP A 130 -12.09 -0.12 -7.40
N PHE A 131 -10.80 0.11 -7.13
CA PHE A 131 -9.87 -0.90 -6.62
C PHE A 131 -9.98 -1.17 -5.12
N TYR A 132 -11.20 -1.10 -4.59
CA TYR A 132 -11.49 -1.41 -3.19
C TYR A 132 -12.87 -2.06 -3.05
N THR A 133 -13.01 -2.87 -2.03
CA THR A 133 -14.29 -3.49 -1.70
C THR A 133 -14.63 -3.26 -0.23
N LYS A 134 -15.90 -3.34 0.10
CA LYS A 134 -16.36 -3.25 1.50
C LYS A 134 -15.68 -4.28 2.41
N GLU A 135 -15.35 -5.45 1.86
CA GLU A 135 -14.67 -6.52 2.59
C GLU A 135 -13.21 -6.18 2.87
N VAL A 136 -12.46 -5.75 1.86
CA VAL A 136 -11.06 -5.32 2.01
C VAL A 136 -10.94 -4.20 3.05
N LEU A 137 -11.83 -3.22 2.99
CA LEU A 137 -11.84 -2.11 3.94
C LEU A 137 -12.17 -2.58 5.35
N ARG A 138 -13.18 -3.45 5.52
CA ARG A 138 -13.55 -4.00 6.83
C ARG A 138 -12.40 -4.78 7.47
N GLU A 139 -11.72 -5.63 6.70
CA GLU A 139 -10.59 -6.40 7.18
C GLU A 139 -9.39 -5.53 7.53
N SER A 140 -9.17 -4.45 6.78
CA SER A 140 -8.13 -3.45 7.08
C SER A 140 -8.44 -2.66 8.35
N PHE A 141 -9.71 -2.24 8.55
CA PHE A 141 -10.15 -1.56 9.78
C PHE A 141 -9.98 -2.42 11.02
N ARG A 142 -10.19 -3.72 10.93
CA ARG A 142 -9.99 -4.64 12.06
C ARG A 142 -8.53 -4.80 12.46
N ARG A 143 -7.60 -4.63 11.51
CA ARG A 143 -6.16 -4.83 11.71
C ARG A 143 -5.41 -3.55 12.06
N CYS A 144 -5.95 -2.39 11.74
CA CYS A 144 -5.28 -1.12 12.04
C CYS A 144 -5.62 -0.62 13.45
N ASN A 145 -4.71 0.17 14.02
CA ASN A 145 -4.96 0.97 15.22
C ASN A 145 -4.86 2.47 14.97
N ILE A 146 -4.45 2.87 13.75
CA ILE A 146 -4.51 4.25 13.26
C ILE A 146 -5.13 4.23 11.87
N LEU A 147 -6.14 5.06 11.66
CA LEU A 147 -6.77 5.29 10.36
C LEU A 147 -6.39 6.69 9.86
N LYS A 148 -5.82 6.75 8.66
CA LYS A 148 -5.65 7.99 7.90
C LYS A 148 -6.68 8.02 6.78
N ILE A 149 -7.52 9.03 6.80
CA ILE A 149 -8.65 9.21 5.89
C ILE A 149 -8.87 10.71 5.65
N ASN A 150 -9.23 11.09 4.43
CA ASN A 150 -9.69 12.44 4.11
C ASN A 150 -11.24 12.52 4.17
N ASP A 151 -11.75 13.75 4.05
CA ASP A 151 -13.20 14.04 4.17
C ASP A 151 -14.03 13.35 3.07
N GLU A 152 -13.58 13.36 1.83
CA GLU A 152 -14.29 12.72 0.70
C GLU A 152 -14.34 11.20 0.88
N GLU A 153 -13.24 10.62 1.30
CA GLU A 153 -13.15 9.19 1.63
C GLU A 153 -14.05 8.84 2.81
N LEU A 154 -14.12 9.71 3.83
CA LEU A 154 -14.98 9.51 4.99
C LEU A 154 -16.46 9.44 4.58
N VAL A 155 -16.92 10.35 3.70
CA VAL A 155 -18.28 10.32 3.14
C VAL A 155 -18.53 9.03 2.37
N THR A 156 -17.59 8.65 1.50
CA THR A 156 -17.69 7.42 0.69
C THR A 156 -17.80 6.18 1.57
N ILE A 157 -16.96 6.07 2.60
CA ILE A 157 -16.97 4.96 3.55
C ILE A 157 -18.26 4.95 4.37
N SER A 158 -18.71 6.10 4.86
CA SER A 158 -19.94 6.20 5.64
C SER A 158 -21.14 5.70 4.87
N ARG A 159 -21.27 6.11 3.61
CA ARG A 159 -22.34 5.61 2.71
C ARG A 159 -22.21 4.11 2.47
N MET A 160 -20.99 3.62 2.17
CA MET A 160 -20.75 2.20 1.91
C MET A 160 -21.10 1.32 3.11
N PHE A 161 -20.84 1.78 4.34
CA PHE A 161 -21.09 1.01 5.56
C PHE A 161 -22.47 1.29 6.17
N GLY A 162 -23.23 2.23 5.61
CA GLY A 162 -24.59 2.55 6.06
C GLY A 162 -24.61 3.37 7.35
N TYR A 163 -23.60 4.18 7.59
CA TYR A 163 -23.60 5.14 8.69
C TYR A 163 -24.29 6.42 8.24
N PRO A 164 -25.41 6.80 8.86
CA PRO A 164 -26.11 8.05 8.52
C PRO A 164 -25.37 9.25 9.09
N GLY A 165 -25.41 10.37 8.37
CA GLY A 165 -25.20 11.69 8.97
C GLY A 165 -23.78 12.26 8.90
N ILE A 166 -22.94 11.87 7.92
CA ILE A 166 -21.75 12.64 7.57
C ILE A 166 -22.03 13.35 6.24
N ASP A 167 -22.74 14.48 6.32
CA ASP A 167 -22.79 15.45 5.24
C ASP A 167 -21.75 16.53 5.56
N LEU A 168 -20.75 16.64 4.69
CA LEU A 168 -19.85 17.80 4.71
C LEU A 168 -20.67 19.01 4.24
N GLN A 169 -20.96 19.93 5.14
CA GLN A 169 -21.51 21.25 4.83
C GLN A 169 -20.41 22.19 4.37
#